data_d678a3a3f7810121a23ce8598ea6ab07
#
_entry.id   d678a3a3f7810121a23ce8598ea6ab07
#
_cell.length_a   1.000
_cell.length_b   1.000
_cell.length_c   1.000
_cell.angle_alpha   90.00
_cell.angle_beta   90.00
_cell.angle_gamma   90.00
#
_symmetry.space_group_name_H-M   'P 1'
#
loop_
_entity.id
_entity.type
_entity.pdbx_description
1 polymer ?
#
loop_
_entity_poly.entity_id
_entity_poly.type
_entity_poly.pdbx_seq_one_letter_code
_entity_poly.pdbx_strand_id
1 'polypeptide(L)'
;MRLLKLDGDSRYSLERFQRDKIPLRYAILSHTWGQGDDDEVTYKDIIDGTGNNKSGFKKLEFCGKQAKHDDLHYFWVDTCCIDKSNHNELATAINSMFRWYKNAERCYVHLSDVSVNARDGSEHVNWESSFRNSRWFTRGWTLQELLAARIVEFYSRDGVRLGDKKSLEHKICEVTGIGVNALRGRPLSEFSIEERLSWGERRETTEEEDQAYCLLGIFDVHMPLVHAEGRENAMRRLLREVEQCSQYKPHMRSKIDIIPIRAKFFRLICDVGNRYWLVPRRSNTLFTGQRELRAKLKDQLLPSAARFHEQHEPKVSVLHGIGGVGKSEICIKFAEEHRDWWVQESCCLFNTNRASGIGESFGSTQVALRAPNDVSVRLQRNVVLVEQK
;
A
#
# COMPACT_ATOMS: atom_id res chain seq x y z
N MET A 1 -1.64 -24.19 -2.51
CA MET A 1 -1.06 -23.57 -3.70
C MET A 1 -1.27 -24.49 -4.90
N ARG A 2 -1.61 -23.95 -6.08
CA ARG A 2 -1.50 -24.71 -7.34
C ARG A 2 -0.27 -24.25 -8.09
N LEU A 3 0.35 -25.16 -8.83
CA LEU A 3 1.46 -24.87 -9.71
C LEU A 3 1.15 -25.45 -11.09
N LEU A 4 1.65 -24.77 -12.10
CA LEU A 4 1.63 -25.26 -13.47
C LEU A 4 2.84 -26.18 -13.69
N LYS A 5 2.61 -27.22 -14.46
CA LYS A 5 3.62 -28.14 -14.97
C LYS A 5 3.48 -28.22 -16.48
N LEU A 6 4.61 -28.25 -17.16
CA LEU A 6 4.64 -28.46 -18.61
C LEU A 6 4.65 -29.98 -18.88
N ASP A 7 3.55 -30.49 -19.43
CA ASP A 7 3.43 -31.90 -19.83
C ASP A 7 3.74 -32.04 -21.34
N GLY A 8 4.94 -32.54 -21.66
CA GLY A 8 5.40 -32.61 -23.05
C GLY A 8 5.76 -31.23 -23.60
N ASP A 9 5.53 -31.01 -24.91
CA ASP A 9 6.04 -29.80 -25.59
C ASP A 9 5.10 -28.60 -25.58
N SER A 10 3.80 -28.75 -25.21
CA SER A 10 2.85 -27.62 -25.34
C SER A 10 1.61 -27.69 -24.43
N ARG A 11 1.49 -28.65 -23.54
CA ARG A 11 0.35 -28.77 -22.65
C ARG A 11 0.73 -28.40 -21.21
N TYR A 12 -0.07 -27.54 -20.60
CA TYR A 12 0.08 -27.18 -19.19
C TYR A 12 -0.99 -27.86 -18.36
N SER A 13 -0.62 -28.46 -17.23
CA SER A 13 -1.50 -28.99 -16.23
C SER A 13 -1.32 -28.31 -14.89
N LEU A 14 -2.39 -28.27 -14.08
CA LEU A 14 -2.35 -27.71 -12.74
C LEU A 14 -2.27 -28.83 -11.70
N GLU A 15 -1.26 -28.75 -10.87
CA GLU A 15 -1.10 -29.64 -9.72
C GLU A 15 -1.32 -28.88 -8.41
N ARG A 16 -2.15 -29.44 -7.50
CA ARG A 16 -2.49 -28.82 -6.22
C ARG A 16 -1.61 -29.38 -5.11
N PHE A 17 -0.95 -28.48 -4.40
CA PHE A 17 -0.09 -28.81 -3.27
C PHE A 17 -0.70 -28.32 -1.95
N GLN A 18 -0.61 -29.14 -0.90
CA GLN A 18 -0.83 -28.70 0.48
C GLN A 18 0.31 -27.80 0.91
N ARG A 19 0.08 -26.98 1.96
CA ARG A 19 1.04 -25.95 2.39
C ARG A 19 2.43 -26.50 2.73
N ASP A 20 2.49 -27.68 3.31
CA ASP A 20 3.69 -28.41 3.74
C ASP A 20 4.34 -29.25 2.63
N LYS A 21 3.67 -29.42 1.48
CA LYS A 21 4.09 -30.26 0.34
C LYS A 21 4.39 -29.45 -0.92
N ILE A 22 4.46 -28.12 -0.82
CA ILE A 22 4.84 -27.28 -1.97
C ILE A 22 6.29 -27.63 -2.35
N PRO A 23 6.56 -27.88 -3.65
CA PRO A 23 7.92 -28.13 -4.13
C PRO A 23 8.88 -27.03 -3.67
N LEU A 24 10.09 -27.40 -3.26
CA LEU A 24 11.11 -26.42 -2.84
C LEU A 24 11.63 -25.60 -4.01
N ARG A 25 11.53 -26.14 -5.23
CA ARG A 25 12.03 -25.49 -6.45
C ARG A 25 10.89 -25.28 -7.44
N TYR A 26 10.50 -24.04 -7.64
CA TYR A 26 9.56 -23.60 -8.67
C TYR A 26 9.88 -22.18 -9.13
N ALA A 27 9.51 -21.87 -10.37
CA ALA A 27 9.57 -20.52 -10.89
C ALA A 27 8.27 -19.77 -10.60
N ILE A 28 8.32 -18.44 -10.65
CA ILE A 28 7.14 -17.59 -10.52
C ILE A 28 7.20 -16.50 -11.58
N LEU A 29 6.07 -16.27 -12.26
CA LEU A 29 5.95 -15.19 -13.23
C LEU A 29 5.50 -13.91 -12.53
N SER A 30 6.16 -12.81 -12.88
CA SER A 30 5.75 -11.45 -12.56
C SER A 30 5.44 -10.71 -13.86
N HIS A 31 4.23 -10.19 -14.01
CA HIS A 31 3.82 -9.54 -15.23
C HIS A 31 2.70 -8.51 -15.00
N THR A 32 2.51 -7.62 -15.95
CA THR A 32 1.32 -6.76 -15.99
C THR A 32 0.23 -7.42 -16.81
N TRP A 33 -1.01 -7.37 -16.32
CA TRP A 33 -2.15 -7.89 -17.05
C TRP A 33 -2.42 -7.07 -18.32
N GLY A 34 -3.03 -7.73 -19.32
CA GLY A 34 -3.55 -7.08 -20.51
C GLY A 34 -4.63 -6.04 -20.17
N GLN A 35 -5.02 -5.26 -21.16
CA GLN A 35 -6.05 -4.23 -20.98
C GLN A 35 -7.46 -4.75 -21.22
N GLY A 36 -7.59 -5.84 -21.96
CA GLY A 36 -8.87 -6.50 -22.22
C GLY A 36 -9.19 -7.57 -21.17
N ASP A 37 -10.46 -7.70 -20.84
CA ASP A 37 -10.95 -8.68 -19.84
C ASP A 37 -10.61 -10.13 -20.23
N ASP A 38 -10.41 -10.40 -21.52
CA ASP A 38 -10.15 -11.73 -22.07
C ASP A 38 -8.69 -11.93 -22.55
N ASP A 39 -7.80 -10.98 -22.23
CA ASP A 39 -6.40 -11.05 -22.66
C ASP A 39 -5.61 -12.14 -21.93
N GLU A 40 -5.89 -12.39 -20.65
CA GLU A 40 -5.13 -13.32 -19.83
C GLU A 40 -5.69 -14.75 -19.87
N VAL A 41 -4.78 -15.73 -19.81
CA VAL A 41 -5.16 -17.14 -19.62
C VAL A 41 -5.56 -17.32 -18.16
N THR A 42 -6.77 -17.85 -17.94
CA THR A 42 -7.36 -17.99 -16.61
C THR A 42 -7.21 -19.42 -16.08
N TYR A 43 -7.52 -19.61 -14.79
CA TYR A 43 -7.65 -20.94 -14.18
C TYR A 43 -8.60 -21.83 -14.99
N LYS A 44 -9.75 -21.30 -15.39
CA LYS A 44 -10.76 -22.03 -16.17
C LYS A 44 -10.22 -22.46 -17.54
N ASP A 45 -9.49 -21.58 -18.23
CA ASP A 45 -8.90 -21.92 -19.53
C ASP A 45 -7.96 -23.13 -19.43
N ILE A 46 -7.14 -23.19 -18.37
CA ILE A 46 -6.23 -24.35 -18.16
C ILE A 46 -7.01 -25.62 -17.89
N ILE A 47 -8.08 -25.58 -17.08
CA ILE A 47 -8.91 -26.76 -16.78
C ILE A 47 -9.65 -27.23 -18.03
N ASP A 48 -10.18 -26.32 -18.83
CA ASP A 48 -10.95 -26.63 -20.04
C ASP A 48 -10.05 -26.92 -21.27
N GLY A 49 -8.74 -26.70 -21.15
CA GLY A 49 -7.77 -26.85 -22.24
C GLY A 49 -7.94 -25.79 -23.33
N THR A 50 -8.41 -24.61 -22.98
CA THR A 50 -8.65 -23.46 -23.85
C THR A 50 -7.64 -22.34 -23.62
N GLY A 51 -7.83 -21.18 -24.23
CA GLY A 51 -7.03 -19.98 -23.97
C GLY A 51 -5.73 -19.87 -24.79
N ASN A 52 -5.39 -20.83 -25.65
CA ASN A 52 -4.15 -20.81 -26.46
C ASN A 52 -4.12 -19.64 -27.46
N ASN A 53 -5.27 -19.09 -27.81
CA ASN A 53 -5.42 -17.94 -28.72
C ASN A 53 -5.38 -16.58 -27.99
N LYS A 54 -5.38 -16.58 -26.66
CA LYS A 54 -5.30 -15.35 -25.86
C LYS A 54 -3.92 -14.72 -25.93
N SER A 55 -3.86 -13.40 -25.87
CA SER A 55 -2.58 -12.66 -25.92
C SER A 55 -1.66 -13.01 -24.75
N GLY A 56 -2.22 -13.29 -23.58
CA GLY A 56 -1.53 -13.70 -22.35
C GLY A 56 -0.88 -15.09 -22.43
N PHE A 57 -1.30 -15.94 -23.38
CA PHE A 57 -0.71 -17.28 -23.55
C PHE A 57 0.81 -17.21 -23.82
N LYS A 58 1.27 -16.19 -24.53
CA LYS A 58 2.71 -15.98 -24.81
C LYS A 58 3.53 -15.79 -23.52
N LYS A 59 2.94 -15.15 -22.49
CA LYS A 59 3.60 -14.95 -21.19
C LYS A 59 3.71 -16.29 -20.44
N LEU A 60 2.65 -17.11 -20.52
CA LEU A 60 2.63 -18.45 -19.95
C LEU A 60 3.68 -19.35 -20.64
N GLU A 61 3.70 -19.34 -21.96
CA GLU A 61 4.67 -20.08 -22.77
C GLU A 61 6.12 -19.65 -22.48
N PHE A 62 6.35 -18.33 -22.40
CA PHE A 62 7.65 -17.78 -22.00
C PHE A 62 8.07 -18.32 -20.63
N CYS A 63 7.21 -18.23 -19.63
CA CYS A 63 7.52 -18.67 -18.26
C CYS A 63 7.82 -20.17 -18.21
N GLY A 64 7.02 -21.00 -18.90
CA GLY A 64 7.23 -22.45 -18.96
C GLY A 64 8.54 -22.84 -19.67
N LYS A 65 8.87 -22.17 -20.78
CA LYS A 65 10.15 -22.39 -21.49
C LYS A 65 11.35 -21.98 -20.63
N GLN A 66 11.26 -20.84 -19.95
CA GLN A 66 12.32 -20.36 -19.07
C GLN A 66 12.49 -21.26 -17.84
N ALA A 67 11.38 -21.72 -17.23
CA ALA A 67 11.44 -22.69 -16.15
C ALA A 67 12.13 -23.99 -16.57
N LYS A 68 11.78 -24.53 -17.75
CA LYS A 68 12.41 -25.72 -18.33
C LYS A 68 13.92 -25.50 -18.57
N HIS A 69 14.29 -24.32 -19.08
CA HIS A 69 15.71 -23.96 -19.28
C HIS A 69 16.49 -23.96 -17.98
N ASP A 70 15.87 -23.50 -16.87
CA ASP A 70 16.50 -23.42 -15.55
C ASP A 70 16.31 -24.69 -14.70
N ASP A 71 15.91 -25.81 -15.32
CA ASP A 71 15.66 -27.10 -14.67
C ASP A 71 14.63 -27.04 -13.51
N LEU A 72 13.55 -26.26 -13.76
CA LEU A 72 12.42 -26.12 -12.85
C LEU A 72 11.18 -26.78 -13.47
N HIS A 73 10.67 -27.82 -12.79
CA HIS A 73 9.51 -28.58 -13.30
C HIS A 73 8.17 -27.88 -13.08
N TYR A 74 8.13 -26.93 -12.13
CA TYR A 74 6.91 -26.23 -11.73
C TYR A 74 7.09 -24.73 -11.84
N PHE A 75 6.02 -24.05 -12.18
CA PHE A 75 5.96 -22.59 -12.15
C PHE A 75 4.57 -22.08 -11.74
N TRP A 76 4.52 -20.86 -11.28
CA TRP A 76 3.30 -20.21 -10.80
C TRP A 76 3.00 -18.96 -11.59
N VAL A 77 1.71 -18.79 -11.95
CA VAL A 77 1.18 -17.59 -12.62
C VAL A 77 -0.14 -17.24 -11.94
N ASP A 78 -0.29 -16.01 -11.50
CA ASP A 78 -1.44 -15.54 -10.71
C ASP A 78 -2.79 -15.66 -11.46
N THR A 79 -2.77 -15.51 -12.78
CA THR A 79 -3.99 -15.61 -13.62
C THR A 79 -4.49 -17.03 -13.74
N CYS A 80 -3.58 -18.01 -13.78
CA CYS A 80 -3.90 -19.43 -14.04
C CYS A 80 -3.97 -20.29 -12.77
N CYS A 81 -3.14 -19.96 -11.77
CA CYS A 81 -2.99 -20.80 -10.58
C CYS A 81 -3.99 -20.47 -9.47
N ILE A 82 -4.75 -19.38 -9.60
CA ILE A 82 -5.77 -18.95 -8.64
C ILE A 82 -7.15 -19.06 -9.30
N ASP A 83 -8.07 -19.78 -8.66
CA ASP A 83 -9.48 -19.72 -9.00
C ASP A 83 -10.08 -18.45 -8.38
N LYS A 84 -10.15 -17.38 -9.17
CA LYS A 84 -10.66 -16.06 -8.74
C LYS A 84 -12.17 -16.06 -8.50
N SER A 85 -12.90 -17.05 -8.99
CA SER A 85 -14.33 -17.22 -8.70
C SER A 85 -14.58 -17.73 -7.28
N ASN A 86 -13.56 -18.33 -6.65
CA ASN A 86 -13.61 -18.82 -5.28
C ASN A 86 -13.02 -17.77 -4.32
N HIS A 87 -13.87 -17.00 -3.66
CA HIS A 87 -13.47 -15.94 -2.75
C HIS A 87 -12.53 -16.38 -1.62
N ASN A 88 -12.72 -17.58 -1.05
CA ASN A 88 -11.86 -18.10 0.00
C ASN A 88 -10.45 -18.42 -0.53
N GLU A 89 -10.38 -18.93 -1.75
CA GLU A 89 -9.10 -19.19 -2.38
C GLU A 89 -8.37 -17.90 -2.73
N LEU A 90 -9.08 -16.94 -3.30
CA LEU A 90 -8.55 -15.62 -3.63
C LEU A 90 -7.99 -14.93 -2.36
N ALA A 91 -8.76 -14.91 -1.27
CA ALA A 91 -8.33 -14.35 0.00
C ALA A 91 -7.08 -15.06 0.56
N THR A 92 -7.02 -16.39 0.44
CA THR A 92 -5.85 -17.20 0.85
C THR A 92 -4.64 -16.88 -0.03
N ALA A 93 -4.84 -16.72 -1.33
CA ALA A 93 -3.78 -16.40 -2.29
C ALA A 93 -3.17 -15.01 -2.00
N ILE A 94 -4.00 -13.98 -1.88
CA ILE A 94 -3.57 -12.61 -1.60
C ILE A 94 -2.75 -12.54 -0.30
N ASN A 95 -3.22 -13.16 0.79
CA ASN A 95 -2.49 -13.19 2.05
C ASN A 95 -1.23 -14.09 2.03
N SER A 96 -1.04 -14.90 0.99
CA SER A 96 0.11 -15.81 0.86
C SER A 96 1.10 -15.39 -0.22
N MET A 97 0.73 -14.47 -1.09
CA MET A 97 1.44 -14.13 -2.32
C MET A 97 2.89 -13.70 -2.05
N PHE A 98 3.13 -12.83 -1.09
CA PHE A 98 4.48 -12.43 -0.69
C PHE A 98 5.37 -13.64 -0.34
N ARG A 99 4.83 -14.59 0.44
CA ARG A 99 5.54 -15.81 0.81
C ARG A 99 5.79 -16.70 -0.41
N TRP A 100 4.87 -16.78 -1.36
CA TRP A 100 5.06 -17.56 -2.58
C TRP A 100 6.17 -16.98 -3.45
N TYR A 101 6.24 -15.65 -3.61
CA TYR A 101 7.36 -14.99 -4.29
C TYR A 101 8.68 -15.16 -3.52
N LYS A 102 8.66 -15.05 -2.19
CA LYS A 102 9.85 -15.23 -1.34
C LYS A 102 10.44 -16.64 -1.43
N ASN A 103 9.61 -17.65 -1.57
CA ASN A 103 10.01 -19.06 -1.61
C ASN A 103 10.28 -19.56 -3.04
N ALA A 104 9.95 -18.81 -4.06
CA ALA A 104 10.28 -19.16 -5.43
C ALA A 104 11.78 -19.17 -5.65
N GLU A 105 12.25 -20.17 -6.40
CA GLU A 105 13.67 -20.27 -6.80
C GLU A 105 14.06 -19.11 -7.69
N ARG A 106 13.19 -18.75 -8.64
CA ARG A 106 13.35 -17.64 -9.59
C ARG A 106 12.03 -16.95 -9.84
N CYS A 107 12.09 -15.62 -9.96
CA CYS A 107 10.99 -14.77 -10.42
C CYS A 107 11.36 -14.21 -11.79
N TYR A 108 10.57 -14.56 -12.80
CA TYR A 108 10.73 -14.02 -14.16
C TYR A 108 9.77 -12.85 -14.36
N VAL A 109 10.33 -11.66 -14.55
CA VAL A 109 9.56 -10.47 -14.86
C VAL A 109 9.46 -10.33 -16.37
N HIS A 110 8.26 -10.45 -16.91
CA HIS A 110 7.99 -10.24 -18.34
C HIS A 110 7.44 -8.83 -18.58
N LEU A 111 8.27 -7.98 -19.19
CA LEU A 111 7.92 -6.60 -19.51
C LEU A 111 7.29 -6.51 -20.90
N SER A 112 5.96 -6.54 -20.97
CA SER A 112 5.21 -6.55 -22.24
C SER A 112 5.35 -5.26 -23.06
N ASP A 113 5.81 -4.18 -22.45
CA ASP A 113 6.01 -2.85 -23.03
C ASP A 113 7.49 -2.51 -23.33
N VAL A 114 8.42 -3.45 -23.08
CA VAL A 114 9.84 -3.30 -23.38
C VAL A 114 10.25 -4.24 -24.51
N SER A 115 10.80 -3.71 -25.60
CA SER A 115 11.35 -4.48 -26.72
C SER A 115 12.83 -4.15 -26.92
N VAL A 116 13.60 -5.14 -27.33
CA VAL A 116 15.00 -4.98 -27.72
C VAL A 116 15.17 -4.98 -29.25
N ASN A 117 14.13 -5.37 -29.99
CA ASN A 117 14.14 -5.41 -31.45
C ASN A 117 13.64 -4.09 -32.04
N ALA A 118 14.40 -3.50 -32.93
CA ALA A 118 13.94 -2.35 -33.70
C ALA A 118 12.79 -2.75 -34.61
N ARG A 119 11.71 -1.97 -34.66
CA ARG A 119 10.59 -2.20 -35.61
C ARG A 119 10.95 -1.88 -37.05
N ASP A 120 12.02 -1.14 -37.28
CA ASP A 120 12.44 -0.55 -38.56
C ASP A 120 13.83 -0.99 -39.03
N GLY A 121 14.42 -2.03 -38.42
CA GLY A 121 15.74 -2.54 -38.80
C GLY A 121 16.92 -1.66 -38.39
N SER A 122 16.71 -0.60 -37.59
CA SER A 122 17.80 0.21 -37.03
C SER A 122 18.54 -0.59 -35.94
N GLU A 123 19.87 -0.56 -35.97
CA GLU A 123 20.71 -1.23 -34.98
C GLU A 123 20.54 -0.58 -33.62
N HIS A 124 20.17 -1.37 -32.62
CA HIS A 124 20.06 -1.05 -31.19
C HIS A 124 18.94 -0.10 -30.76
N VAL A 125 17.78 -0.67 -30.44
CA VAL A 125 16.79 0.02 -29.59
C VAL A 125 17.37 0.20 -28.18
N ASN A 126 17.44 1.44 -27.71
CA ASN A 126 17.78 1.71 -26.32
C ASN A 126 16.63 1.25 -25.41
N TRP A 127 16.60 -0.04 -25.07
CA TRP A 127 15.59 -0.65 -24.19
C TRP A 127 15.58 -0.04 -22.78
N GLU A 128 16.66 0.64 -22.36
CA GLU A 128 16.76 1.23 -21.01
C GLU A 128 15.72 2.32 -20.76
N SER A 129 15.42 3.14 -21.77
CA SER A 129 14.36 4.14 -21.67
C SER A 129 13.00 3.50 -21.51
N SER A 130 12.68 2.47 -22.31
CA SER A 130 11.44 1.71 -22.19
C SER A 130 11.36 0.96 -20.86
N PHE A 131 12.46 0.43 -20.35
CA PHE A 131 12.55 -0.21 -19.04
C PHE A 131 12.17 0.77 -17.93
N ARG A 132 12.75 1.98 -17.92
CA ARG A 132 12.46 3.00 -16.90
C ARG A 132 10.98 3.43 -16.89
N ASN A 133 10.33 3.42 -18.06
CA ASN A 133 8.94 3.82 -18.25
C ASN A 133 7.96 2.65 -18.25
N SER A 134 8.42 1.44 -17.95
CA SER A 134 7.56 0.26 -17.97
C SER A 134 6.45 0.35 -16.91
N ARG A 135 5.22 0.06 -17.33
CA ARG A 135 4.05 -0.02 -16.47
C ARG A 135 4.22 -0.99 -15.31
N TRP A 136 5.15 -1.94 -15.43
CA TRP A 136 5.42 -2.89 -14.37
C TRP A 136 5.84 -2.17 -13.07
N PHE A 137 6.60 -1.09 -13.15
CA PHE A 137 7.05 -0.33 -11.99
C PHE A 137 5.94 0.50 -11.34
N THR A 138 4.85 0.76 -12.05
CA THR A 138 3.71 1.53 -11.52
C THR A 138 2.56 0.66 -11.01
N ARG A 139 2.60 -0.66 -11.20
CA ARG A 139 1.57 -1.57 -10.66
C ARG A 139 1.79 -1.87 -9.18
N GLY A 140 0.69 -1.85 -8.39
CA GLY A 140 0.75 -2.08 -6.93
C GLY A 140 1.34 -3.42 -6.57
N TRP A 141 0.80 -4.49 -7.15
CA TRP A 141 1.17 -5.87 -6.82
C TRP A 141 2.64 -6.22 -7.12
N THR A 142 3.23 -5.63 -8.16
CA THR A 142 4.62 -5.90 -8.53
C THR A 142 5.64 -5.42 -7.49
N LEU A 143 5.23 -4.57 -6.54
CA LEU A 143 6.08 -4.14 -5.42
C LEU A 143 6.52 -5.33 -4.57
N GLN A 144 5.56 -6.16 -4.13
CA GLN A 144 5.89 -7.33 -3.34
C GLN A 144 6.60 -8.42 -4.15
N GLU A 145 6.31 -8.52 -5.46
CA GLU A 145 7.00 -9.42 -6.38
C GLU A 145 8.49 -9.09 -6.49
N LEU A 146 8.81 -7.79 -6.61
CA LEU A 146 10.18 -7.27 -6.62
C LEU A 146 10.92 -7.53 -5.30
N LEU A 147 10.27 -7.24 -4.16
CA LEU A 147 10.95 -7.25 -2.86
C LEU A 147 11.00 -8.63 -2.21
N ALA A 148 9.98 -9.47 -2.43
CA ALA A 148 9.92 -10.79 -1.81
C ALA A 148 10.90 -11.77 -2.46
N ALA A 149 10.96 -11.83 -3.80
CA ALA A 149 11.77 -12.82 -4.50
C ALA A 149 13.26 -12.54 -4.36
N ARG A 150 14.03 -13.61 -4.07
CA ARG A 150 15.48 -13.53 -3.93
C ARG A 150 16.17 -13.25 -5.27
N ILE A 151 15.78 -13.97 -6.30
CA ILE A 151 16.29 -13.84 -7.67
C ILE A 151 15.14 -13.31 -8.53
N VAL A 152 15.31 -12.12 -9.09
CA VAL A 152 14.35 -11.48 -10.00
C VAL A 152 15.09 -11.18 -11.29
N GLU A 153 14.65 -11.75 -12.39
CA GLU A 153 15.23 -11.59 -13.70
C GLU A 153 14.24 -10.90 -14.63
N PHE A 154 14.70 -9.88 -15.34
CA PHE A 154 13.88 -9.04 -16.21
C PHE A 154 14.07 -9.46 -17.66
N TYR A 155 12.96 -9.64 -18.35
CA TYR A 155 12.89 -10.03 -19.74
C TYR A 155 12.03 -9.05 -20.54
N SER A 156 12.43 -8.78 -21.77
CA SER A 156 11.62 -8.01 -22.72
C SER A 156 10.39 -8.81 -23.15
N ARG A 157 9.45 -8.16 -23.83
CA ARG A 157 8.30 -8.83 -24.44
C ARG A 157 8.71 -9.93 -25.45
N ASP A 158 9.91 -9.82 -25.99
CA ASP A 158 10.46 -10.77 -26.97
C ASP A 158 11.17 -11.95 -26.29
N GLY A 159 11.14 -12.01 -24.93
CA GLY A 159 11.78 -13.05 -24.13
C GLY A 159 13.30 -12.91 -24.00
N VAL A 160 13.86 -11.76 -24.37
CA VAL A 160 15.30 -11.49 -24.23
C VAL A 160 15.60 -11.02 -22.80
N ARG A 161 16.60 -11.63 -22.16
CA ARG A 161 17.02 -11.25 -20.80
C ARG A 161 17.69 -9.87 -20.81
N LEU A 162 17.16 -8.95 -20.01
CA LEU A 162 17.67 -7.57 -19.87
C LEU A 162 18.65 -7.45 -18.70
N GLY A 163 18.50 -8.30 -17.70
CA GLY A 163 19.34 -8.31 -16.50
C GLY A 163 18.57 -8.92 -15.32
N ASP A 164 19.12 -8.75 -14.13
CA ASP A 164 18.52 -9.18 -12.88
C ASP A 164 18.46 -8.04 -11.85
N LYS A 165 17.77 -8.28 -10.74
CA LYS A 165 17.60 -7.29 -9.66
C LYS A 165 18.93 -6.70 -9.17
N LYS A 166 20.01 -7.48 -9.21
CA LYS A 166 21.34 -7.03 -8.78
C LYS A 166 22.04 -6.18 -9.84
N SER A 167 22.05 -6.64 -11.09
CA SER A 167 22.69 -5.93 -12.21
C SER A 167 21.97 -4.62 -12.57
N LEU A 168 20.66 -4.53 -12.31
CA LEU A 168 19.82 -3.38 -12.60
C LEU A 168 19.47 -2.55 -11.35
N GLU A 169 20.09 -2.83 -10.17
CA GLU A 169 19.68 -2.24 -8.90
C GLU A 169 19.62 -0.71 -8.90
N HIS A 170 20.59 -0.04 -9.55
CA HIS A 170 20.60 1.43 -9.64
C HIS A 170 19.44 1.97 -10.47
N LYS A 171 19.16 1.34 -11.62
CA LYS A 171 18.04 1.72 -12.48
C LYS A 171 16.69 1.51 -11.76
N ILE A 172 16.55 0.39 -11.05
CA ILE A 172 15.35 0.09 -10.27
C ILE A 172 15.18 1.10 -9.13
N CYS A 173 16.27 1.45 -8.42
CA CYS A 173 16.26 2.46 -7.36
C CYS A 173 15.82 3.84 -7.91
N GLU A 174 16.37 4.29 -9.04
CA GLU A 174 16.00 5.54 -9.70
C GLU A 174 14.51 5.60 -10.05
N VAL A 175 13.97 4.51 -10.61
CA VAL A 175 12.56 4.46 -11.05
C VAL A 175 11.58 4.36 -9.88
N THR A 176 11.91 3.54 -8.87
CA THR A 176 10.98 3.18 -7.80
C THR A 176 11.16 3.97 -6.51
N GLY A 177 12.32 4.61 -6.31
CA GLY A 177 12.70 5.21 -5.05
C GLY A 177 13.02 4.20 -3.93
N ILE A 178 13.02 2.89 -4.24
CA ILE A 178 13.34 1.84 -3.28
C ILE A 178 14.85 1.79 -3.08
N GLY A 179 15.30 1.94 -1.83
CA GLY A 179 16.72 1.93 -1.50
C GLY A 179 17.39 0.59 -1.84
N VAL A 180 18.66 0.65 -2.28
CA VAL A 180 19.46 -0.52 -2.69
C VAL A 180 19.50 -1.61 -1.62
N ASN A 181 19.52 -1.25 -0.34
CA ASN A 181 19.51 -2.22 0.75
C ASN A 181 18.25 -3.08 0.79
N ALA A 182 17.08 -2.49 0.47
CA ALA A 182 15.82 -3.23 0.37
C ALA A 182 15.82 -4.17 -0.85
N LEU A 183 16.34 -3.69 -2.00
CA LEU A 183 16.49 -4.51 -3.21
C LEU A 183 17.43 -5.70 -3.01
N ARG A 184 18.47 -5.53 -2.20
CA ARG A 184 19.43 -6.60 -1.83
C ARG A 184 18.90 -7.58 -0.79
N GLY A 185 17.64 -7.41 -0.33
CA GLY A 185 16.98 -8.35 0.55
C GLY A 185 17.26 -8.14 2.06
N ARG A 186 17.66 -6.94 2.45
CA ARG A 186 17.69 -6.56 3.87
C ARG A 186 16.30 -6.75 4.48
N PRO A 187 16.16 -7.26 5.71
CA PRO A 187 14.85 -7.47 6.32
C PRO A 187 13.98 -6.23 6.26
N LEU A 188 12.75 -6.36 5.74
CA LEU A 188 11.84 -5.21 5.57
C LEU A 188 11.48 -4.56 6.91
N SER A 189 11.58 -5.29 8.02
CA SER A 189 11.39 -4.77 9.37
C SER A 189 12.43 -3.75 9.82
N GLU A 190 13.57 -3.65 9.14
CA GLU A 190 14.61 -2.68 9.44
C GLU A 190 14.37 -1.31 8.79
N PHE A 191 13.40 -1.23 7.88
CA PHE A 191 12.96 0.01 7.26
C PHE A 191 11.76 0.58 8.01
N SER A 192 11.67 1.89 8.11
CA SER A 192 10.56 2.55 8.80
C SER A 192 9.22 2.26 8.09
N ILE A 193 8.12 2.44 8.80
CA ILE A 193 6.79 2.25 8.23
C ILE A 193 6.57 3.25 7.08
N GLU A 194 7.00 4.50 7.27
CA GLU A 194 6.89 5.55 6.26
C GLU A 194 7.67 5.20 5.00
N GLU A 195 8.90 4.71 5.15
CA GLU A 195 9.72 4.31 4.02
C GLU A 195 9.03 3.19 3.23
N ARG A 196 8.51 2.16 3.91
CA ARG A 196 7.79 1.06 3.27
C ARG A 196 6.48 1.51 2.61
N LEU A 197 5.75 2.46 3.20
CA LEU A 197 4.56 3.05 2.59
C LEU A 197 4.92 3.84 1.33
N SER A 198 6.02 4.62 1.35
CA SER A 198 6.44 5.44 0.21
C SER A 198 6.75 4.61 -1.05
N TRP A 199 7.15 3.35 -0.90
CA TRP A 199 7.38 2.44 -2.04
C TRP A 199 6.11 2.10 -2.82
N GLY A 200 4.93 2.24 -2.17
CA GLY A 200 3.62 2.04 -2.78
C GLY A 200 2.94 3.30 -3.32
N GLU A 201 3.40 4.50 -2.94
CA GLU A 201 2.71 5.77 -3.21
C GLU A 201 2.46 6.06 -4.70
N ARG A 202 3.44 5.73 -5.54
CA ARG A 202 3.38 5.99 -6.99
C ARG A 202 2.84 4.81 -7.79
N ARG A 203 2.26 3.81 -7.11
CA ARG A 203 1.75 2.61 -7.75
C ARG A 203 0.23 2.66 -7.84
N GLU A 204 -0.26 2.06 -8.90
CA GLU A 204 -1.68 2.03 -9.26
C GLU A 204 -2.21 0.60 -9.19
N THR A 205 -3.46 0.47 -8.80
CA THR A 205 -4.18 -0.80 -8.75
C THR A 205 -5.51 -0.65 -9.49
N THR A 206 -6.03 -1.76 -9.99
CA THR A 206 -7.35 -1.77 -10.65
C THR A 206 -8.45 -1.61 -9.63
N GLU A 207 -8.36 -2.37 -8.54
CA GLU A 207 -9.27 -2.24 -7.39
C GLU A 207 -8.69 -1.26 -6.39
N GLU A 208 -9.52 -0.41 -5.82
CA GLU A 208 -9.08 0.62 -4.87
C GLU A 208 -8.46 0.03 -3.61
N GLU A 209 -9.03 -1.06 -3.11
CA GLU A 209 -8.59 -1.75 -1.90
C GLU A 209 -7.21 -2.40 -2.07
N ASP A 210 -6.85 -2.76 -3.30
CA ASP A 210 -5.56 -3.36 -3.62
C ASP A 210 -4.37 -2.43 -3.33
N GLN A 211 -4.60 -1.13 -3.21
CA GLN A 211 -3.60 -0.19 -2.70
C GLN A 211 -3.12 -0.56 -1.28
N ALA A 212 -3.99 -1.15 -0.47
CA ALA A 212 -3.63 -1.66 0.84
C ALA A 212 -3.20 -3.12 0.78
N TYR A 213 -3.92 -3.95 0.02
CA TYR A 213 -3.66 -5.40 -0.01
C TYR A 213 -2.30 -5.76 -0.62
N CYS A 214 -1.82 -5.00 -1.59
CA CYS A 214 -0.49 -5.19 -2.16
C CYS A 214 0.65 -4.88 -1.17
N LEU A 215 0.35 -4.27 -0.02
CA LEU A 215 1.31 -3.96 1.03
C LEU A 215 1.32 -5.00 2.17
N LEU A 216 0.37 -5.93 2.23
CA LEU A 216 0.26 -6.92 3.32
C LEU A 216 1.58 -7.63 3.61
N GLY A 217 2.21 -8.17 2.57
CA GLY A 217 3.49 -8.87 2.72
C GLY A 217 4.67 -7.96 3.04
N ILE A 218 4.61 -6.68 2.64
CA ILE A 218 5.64 -5.68 2.95
C ILE A 218 5.67 -5.38 4.45
N PHE A 219 4.51 -5.46 5.11
CA PHE A 219 4.36 -5.23 6.53
C PHE A 219 4.31 -6.51 7.39
N ASP A 220 4.34 -7.68 6.74
CA ASP A 220 4.21 -9.01 7.41
C ASP A 220 2.90 -9.09 8.23
N VAL A 221 1.79 -8.61 7.66
CA VAL A 221 0.46 -8.63 8.26
C VAL A 221 -0.53 -9.38 7.37
N HIS A 222 -1.62 -9.85 7.98
CA HIS A 222 -2.69 -10.57 7.31
C HIS A 222 -4.02 -9.93 7.67
N MET A 223 -4.90 -9.76 6.69
CA MET A 223 -6.25 -9.26 6.98
C MET A 223 -7.29 -9.85 6.02
N PRO A 224 -8.56 -9.95 6.46
CA PRO A 224 -9.66 -10.35 5.58
C PRO A 224 -9.81 -9.36 4.42
N LEU A 225 -10.11 -9.87 3.22
CA LEU A 225 -10.48 -9.02 2.09
C LEU A 225 -11.93 -8.57 2.27
N VAL A 226 -12.18 -7.29 2.10
CA VAL A 226 -13.52 -6.70 2.12
C VAL A 226 -13.69 -5.92 0.83
N HIS A 227 -14.53 -6.43 -0.06
CA HIS A 227 -14.83 -5.79 -1.33
C HIS A 227 -15.73 -4.57 -1.13
N ALA A 228 -15.51 -3.55 -1.93
CA ALA A 228 -16.27 -2.29 -1.92
C ALA A 228 -16.16 -1.51 -0.59
N GLU A 229 -15.12 -1.75 0.22
CA GLU A 229 -14.83 -0.90 1.38
C GLU A 229 -14.13 0.41 0.99
N GLY A 230 -13.58 0.47 -0.21
CA GLY A 230 -12.80 1.58 -0.74
C GLY A 230 -11.39 1.67 -0.16
N ARG A 231 -10.53 2.39 -0.88
CA ARG A 231 -9.10 2.57 -0.56
C ARG A 231 -8.85 3.01 0.89
N GLU A 232 -9.60 3.99 1.37
CA GLU A 232 -9.36 4.59 2.70
C GLU A 232 -9.61 3.60 3.83
N ASN A 233 -10.68 2.80 3.74
CA ASN A 233 -11.00 1.83 4.77
C ASN A 233 -10.00 0.68 4.77
N ALA A 234 -9.65 0.15 3.61
CA ALA A 234 -8.64 -0.88 3.45
C ALA A 234 -7.29 -0.42 4.03
N MET A 235 -6.84 0.79 3.71
CA MET A 235 -5.58 1.35 4.23
C MET A 235 -5.63 1.58 5.74
N ARG A 236 -6.76 2.05 6.28
CA ARG A 236 -6.95 2.22 7.73
C ARG A 236 -6.88 0.89 8.47
N ARG A 237 -7.43 -0.18 7.90
CA ARG A 237 -7.34 -1.54 8.45
C ARG A 237 -5.90 -2.03 8.41
N LEU A 238 -5.20 -1.89 7.28
CA LEU A 238 -3.78 -2.25 7.15
C LEU A 238 -2.95 -1.60 8.26
N LEU A 239 -3.09 -0.29 8.47
CA LEU A 239 -2.32 0.43 9.47
C LEU A 239 -2.63 -0.03 10.89
N ARG A 240 -3.89 -0.40 11.20
CA ARG A 240 -4.25 -0.99 12.50
C ARG A 240 -3.54 -2.31 12.74
N GLU A 241 -3.50 -3.19 11.73
CA GLU A 241 -2.80 -4.47 11.83
C GLU A 241 -1.29 -4.26 12.03
N VAL A 242 -0.69 -3.31 11.32
CA VAL A 242 0.73 -2.95 11.46
C VAL A 242 1.01 -2.41 12.87
N GLU A 243 0.17 -1.52 13.40
CA GLU A 243 0.29 -0.99 14.76
C GLU A 243 0.20 -2.11 15.82
N GLN A 244 -0.77 -3.02 15.68
CA GLN A 244 -0.95 -4.16 16.61
C GLN A 244 0.27 -5.09 16.58
N CYS A 245 0.73 -5.48 15.39
CA CYS A 245 1.91 -6.34 15.25
C CYS A 245 3.18 -5.71 15.87
N SER A 246 3.34 -4.39 15.74
CA SER A 246 4.47 -3.66 16.31
C SER A 246 4.47 -3.65 17.85
N GLN A 247 3.29 -3.71 18.49
CA GLN A 247 3.16 -3.79 19.95
C GLN A 247 3.53 -5.17 20.50
N TYR A 248 3.26 -6.24 19.73
CA TYR A 248 3.51 -7.63 20.16
C TYR A 248 4.96 -8.10 19.93
N LYS A 249 5.76 -7.42 19.08
CA LYS A 249 7.17 -7.75 18.81
C LYS A 249 8.11 -6.68 19.36
N PRO A 250 8.40 -6.65 20.70
CA PRO A 250 9.20 -5.58 21.32
C PRO A 250 10.65 -5.51 20.79
N HIS A 251 11.16 -6.56 20.15
CA HIS A 251 12.50 -6.58 19.52
C HIS A 251 12.57 -5.78 18.20
N MET A 252 11.45 -5.35 17.65
CA MET A 252 11.37 -4.46 16.48
C MET A 252 11.30 -2.97 16.88
N ARG A 253 11.50 -2.63 18.14
CA ARG A 253 11.61 -1.24 18.60
C ARG A 253 12.94 -0.62 18.18
N SER A 254 13.15 -0.36 16.90
CA SER A 254 13.87 0.84 16.51
C SER A 254 12.88 2.00 16.72
N LYS A 255 13.13 2.85 17.71
CA LYS A 255 12.43 4.11 18.05
C LYS A 255 11.36 4.52 17.02
N ILE A 256 10.18 3.85 17.05
CA ILE A 256 9.04 4.25 16.23
C ILE A 256 8.24 5.21 17.11
N ASP A 257 8.43 6.50 16.88
CA ASP A 257 7.49 7.50 17.34
C ASP A 257 6.20 7.34 16.53
N ILE A 258 5.19 6.67 17.10
CA ILE A 258 3.88 6.40 16.46
C ILE A 258 3.15 7.70 16.09
N ILE A 259 3.50 8.81 16.75
CA ILE A 259 2.92 10.14 16.52
C ILE A 259 3.18 10.67 15.09
N PRO A 260 4.38 10.56 14.51
CA PRO A 260 4.63 10.98 13.12
C PRO A 260 3.87 10.19 12.07
N ILE A 261 3.59 8.90 12.30
CA ILE A 261 2.92 8.02 11.32
C ILE A 261 1.51 8.51 11.02
N ARG A 262 0.73 8.81 12.06
CA ARG A 262 -0.63 9.35 11.89
C ARG A 262 -0.65 10.73 11.23
N ALA A 263 0.28 11.60 11.60
CA ALA A 263 0.39 12.94 11.02
C ALA A 263 0.85 12.89 9.55
N LYS A 264 1.78 11.98 9.19
CA LYS A 264 2.30 11.84 7.83
C LYS A 264 1.31 11.14 6.90
N PHE A 265 0.58 10.14 7.42
CA PHE A 265 -0.53 9.50 6.71
C PHE A 265 -1.66 10.49 6.39
N PHE A 266 -1.97 11.38 7.34
CA PHE A 266 -2.91 12.49 7.11
C PHE A 266 -2.40 13.42 6.00
N ARG A 267 -1.09 13.65 5.90
CA ARG A 267 -0.46 14.45 4.85
C ARG A 267 -0.53 13.76 3.48
N LEU A 268 -0.33 12.44 3.43
CA LEU A 268 -0.45 11.64 2.20
C LEU A 268 -1.87 11.69 1.60
N ILE A 269 -2.88 11.71 2.45
CA ILE A 269 -4.28 11.85 2.03
C ILE A 269 -4.57 13.29 1.58
N CYS A 270 -3.93 14.30 2.19
CA CYS A 270 -4.16 15.72 1.89
C CYS A 270 -3.40 16.25 0.66
N ASP A 271 -2.22 15.69 0.33
CA ASP A 271 -1.38 16.18 -0.78
C ASP A 271 -1.88 15.74 -2.18
N VAL A 272 -2.83 14.82 -2.27
CA VAL A 272 -3.42 14.36 -3.56
C VAL A 272 -4.55 15.28 -4.07
N GLY A 273 -4.59 16.53 -3.64
CA GLY A 273 -5.51 17.56 -4.21
C GLY A 273 -6.99 17.37 -3.93
N ASN A 274 -7.38 16.34 -3.18
CA ASN A 274 -8.76 16.14 -2.73
C ASN A 274 -8.94 16.63 -1.30
N ARG A 275 -9.90 17.51 -1.10
CA ARG A 275 -10.28 18.07 0.19
C ARG A 275 -11.11 17.04 0.96
N TYR A 276 -10.49 16.29 1.88
CA TYR A 276 -11.17 15.25 2.62
C TYR A 276 -11.80 15.77 3.91
N TRP A 277 -13.05 15.37 4.14
CA TRP A 277 -13.79 15.57 5.37
C TRP A 277 -13.72 14.29 6.24
N LEU A 278 -12.80 14.26 7.19
CA LEU A 278 -12.56 13.09 8.07
C LEU A 278 -13.12 13.33 9.48
N VAL A 279 -14.43 13.35 9.59
CA VAL A 279 -15.11 13.27 10.90
C VAL A 279 -15.48 11.82 11.16
N PRO A 280 -15.12 11.25 12.34
CA PRO A 280 -15.23 9.81 12.61
C PRO A 280 -16.66 9.26 12.54
N ARG A 281 -17.66 10.10 12.66
CA ARG A 281 -19.09 9.81 12.51
C ARG A 281 -19.89 11.11 12.34
N ARG A 282 -21.14 11.03 11.98
CA ARG A 282 -22.05 12.19 12.03
C ARG A 282 -22.41 12.54 13.46
N SER A 283 -22.72 13.81 13.71
CA SER A 283 -23.25 14.25 14.99
C SER A 283 -24.61 13.60 15.26
N ASN A 284 -24.92 13.41 16.54
CA ASN A 284 -26.27 12.98 16.95
C ASN A 284 -27.26 14.08 16.58
N THR A 285 -28.28 13.76 15.80
CA THR A 285 -29.32 14.69 15.35
C THR A 285 -30.13 15.29 16.50
N LEU A 286 -30.20 14.57 17.64
CA LEU A 286 -30.88 15.02 18.86
C LEU A 286 -29.98 15.87 19.77
N PHE A 287 -28.70 16.06 19.43
CA PHE A 287 -27.80 16.87 20.24
C PHE A 287 -28.04 18.36 20.02
N THR A 288 -28.66 19.00 21.00
CA THR A 288 -29.03 20.43 20.96
C THR A 288 -28.25 21.31 21.95
N GLY A 289 -27.33 20.70 22.74
CA GLY A 289 -26.66 21.34 23.84
C GLY A 289 -25.44 22.18 23.52
N GLN A 290 -24.98 22.95 24.54
CA GLN A 290 -23.66 23.61 24.62
C GLN A 290 -23.41 24.69 23.54
N ARG A 291 -24.43 25.51 23.22
CA ARG A 291 -24.28 26.62 22.23
C ARG A 291 -23.19 27.62 22.62
N GLU A 292 -23.09 27.97 23.90
CA GLU A 292 -22.07 28.89 24.41
C GLU A 292 -20.66 28.34 24.27
N LEU A 293 -20.46 27.04 24.50
CA LEU A 293 -19.15 26.41 24.35
C LEU A 293 -18.72 26.32 22.87
N ARG A 294 -19.67 26.06 21.97
CA ARG A 294 -19.41 26.10 20.52
C ARG A 294 -19.09 27.51 20.03
N ALA A 295 -19.77 28.54 20.58
CA ALA A 295 -19.44 29.94 20.29
C ALA A 295 -18.02 30.28 20.76
N LYS A 296 -17.61 29.86 21.95
CA LYS A 296 -16.24 30.05 22.46
C LYS A 296 -15.21 29.34 21.57
N LEU A 297 -15.48 28.11 21.13
CA LEU A 297 -14.59 27.41 20.18
C LEU A 297 -14.47 28.18 18.86
N LYS A 298 -15.59 28.75 18.38
CA LYS A 298 -15.59 29.58 17.18
C LYS A 298 -14.68 30.80 17.34
N ASP A 299 -14.81 31.54 18.43
CA ASP A 299 -14.01 32.75 18.69
C ASP A 299 -12.52 32.44 18.88
N GLN A 300 -12.19 31.28 19.43
CA GLN A 300 -10.79 30.84 19.65
C GLN A 300 -10.13 30.31 18.37
N LEU A 301 -10.86 29.56 17.57
CA LEU A 301 -10.28 28.81 16.45
C LEU A 301 -10.44 29.56 15.12
N LEU A 302 -11.57 30.23 14.89
CA LEU A 302 -11.81 30.91 13.63
C LEU A 302 -11.23 32.33 13.66
N PRO A 303 -10.49 32.77 12.63
CA PRO A 303 -10.03 34.16 12.55
C PRO A 303 -11.22 35.10 12.32
N SER A 304 -11.17 36.29 12.95
CA SER A 304 -12.10 37.35 12.59
C SER A 304 -11.81 37.82 11.16
N ALA A 305 -12.83 38.17 10.41
CA ALA A 305 -12.79 38.54 8.99
C ALA A 305 -11.75 39.63 8.59
N ALA A 306 -11.17 40.33 9.58
CA ALA A 306 -10.21 41.43 9.35
C ALA A 306 -8.73 41.03 9.29
N ARG A 307 -8.38 39.71 9.47
CA ARG A 307 -6.95 39.30 9.61
C ARG A 307 -6.55 38.15 8.68
N PHE A 308 -6.91 38.24 7.42
CA PHE A 308 -6.61 37.17 6.45
C PHE A 308 -5.15 37.08 5.96
N HIS A 309 -4.25 38.01 6.35
CA HIS A 309 -2.90 38.12 5.78
C HIS A 309 -1.72 38.02 6.78
N GLU A 310 -1.97 37.78 8.06
CA GLU A 310 -0.86 37.57 9.02
C GLU A 310 -0.60 36.07 9.23
N GLN A 311 0.68 35.70 9.29
CA GLN A 311 1.15 34.36 9.66
C GLN A 311 0.68 34.05 11.07
N HIS A 312 -0.35 33.19 11.21
CA HIS A 312 -0.90 32.80 12.51
C HIS A 312 -0.24 31.51 12.99
N GLU A 313 0.18 31.51 14.26
CA GLU A 313 0.54 30.30 14.98
C GLU A 313 -0.63 29.31 15.05
N PRO A 314 -0.38 27.99 15.03
CA PRO A 314 -1.44 26.98 15.14
C PRO A 314 -2.17 27.12 16.48
N LYS A 315 -3.50 27.21 16.42
CA LYS A 315 -4.35 27.31 17.61
C LYS A 315 -4.79 25.93 18.05
N VAL A 316 -4.63 25.62 19.33
CA VAL A 316 -5.06 24.35 19.93
C VAL A 316 -6.09 24.64 21.01
N SER A 317 -7.27 24.01 20.90
CA SER A 317 -8.31 24.06 21.92
C SER A 317 -8.53 22.66 22.51
N VAL A 318 -8.55 22.57 23.84
CA VAL A 318 -8.72 21.31 24.55
C VAL A 318 -10.03 21.34 25.36
N LEU A 319 -10.90 20.35 25.12
CA LEU A 319 -12.15 20.17 25.88
C LEU A 319 -11.97 19.13 26.99
N HIS A 320 -11.94 19.61 28.22
CA HIS A 320 -11.89 18.77 29.43
C HIS A 320 -13.25 18.51 30.04
N GLY A 321 -13.42 17.39 30.72
CA GLY A 321 -14.61 17.10 31.54
C GLY A 321 -14.86 15.61 31.73
N ILE A 322 -15.80 15.27 32.56
CA ILE A 322 -16.20 13.91 32.92
C ILE A 322 -16.66 13.13 31.68
N GLY A 323 -16.47 11.81 31.66
CA GLY A 323 -16.96 10.92 30.60
C GLY A 323 -18.51 11.07 30.45
N GLY A 324 -18.98 10.99 29.20
CA GLY A 324 -20.42 11.03 28.90
C GLY A 324 -21.06 12.41 28.75
N VAL A 325 -20.39 13.52 29.10
CA VAL A 325 -20.95 14.89 28.99
C VAL A 325 -21.04 15.45 27.57
N GLY A 326 -20.82 14.64 26.55
CA GLY A 326 -21.00 15.04 25.15
C GLY A 326 -19.85 15.82 24.50
N LYS A 327 -18.64 15.83 25.09
CA LYS A 327 -17.48 16.56 24.55
C LYS A 327 -17.18 16.21 23.10
N SER A 328 -17.13 14.92 22.76
CA SER A 328 -16.92 14.47 21.38
C SER A 328 -18.03 14.93 20.45
N GLU A 329 -19.27 14.98 20.93
CA GLU A 329 -20.42 15.44 20.18
C GLU A 329 -20.35 16.95 19.89
N ILE A 330 -19.89 17.74 20.85
CA ILE A 330 -19.63 19.17 20.68
C ILE A 330 -18.61 19.40 19.58
N CYS A 331 -17.49 18.67 19.59
CA CYS A 331 -16.45 18.81 18.59
C CYS A 331 -16.92 18.40 17.19
N ILE A 332 -17.65 17.27 17.08
CA ILE A 332 -18.19 16.80 15.81
C ILE A 332 -19.20 17.81 15.27
N LYS A 333 -20.11 18.30 16.11
CA LYS A 333 -21.11 19.30 15.71
C LYS A 333 -20.48 20.62 15.31
N PHE A 334 -19.47 21.08 16.04
CA PHE A 334 -18.70 22.27 15.69
C PHE A 334 -18.00 22.11 14.34
N ALA A 335 -17.37 20.96 14.09
CA ALA A 335 -16.72 20.67 12.80
C ALA A 335 -17.74 20.63 11.65
N GLU A 336 -18.92 20.01 11.82
CA GLU A 336 -19.98 19.99 10.83
C GLU A 336 -20.53 21.39 10.51
N GLU A 337 -20.72 22.25 11.53
CA GLU A 337 -21.21 23.62 11.36
C GLU A 337 -20.23 24.54 10.63
N HIS A 338 -18.91 24.19 10.66
CA HIS A 338 -17.86 24.99 10.03
C HIS A 338 -17.07 24.19 8.99
N ARG A 339 -17.73 23.26 8.32
CA ARG A 339 -17.14 22.32 7.37
C ARG A 339 -16.26 22.97 6.31
N ASP A 340 -16.75 24.02 5.67
CA ASP A 340 -16.04 24.68 4.58
C ASP A 340 -14.71 25.29 5.05
N TRP A 341 -14.71 25.85 6.25
CA TRP A 341 -13.51 26.40 6.87
C TRP A 341 -12.51 25.29 7.25
N TRP A 342 -12.98 24.16 7.85
CA TRP A 342 -12.15 23.02 8.18
C TRP A 342 -11.45 22.42 6.96
N VAL A 343 -12.16 22.34 5.86
CA VAL A 343 -11.62 21.80 4.60
C VAL A 343 -10.58 22.75 4.00
N GLN A 344 -10.77 24.07 4.10
CA GLN A 344 -9.83 25.06 3.55
C GLN A 344 -8.56 25.19 4.37
N GLU A 345 -8.65 25.11 5.70
CA GLU A 345 -7.55 25.38 6.62
C GLU A 345 -6.84 24.11 7.15
N SER A 346 -7.13 22.95 6.60
CA SER A 346 -6.50 21.66 6.98
C SER A 346 -6.51 21.40 8.49
N CYS A 347 -7.67 21.49 9.13
CA CYS A 347 -7.83 21.29 10.56
C CYS A 347 -8.05 19.83 10.94
N CYS A 348 -7.63 19.43 12.15
CA CYS A 348 -7.76 18.07 12.67
C CYS A 348 -8.55 18.01 13.98
N LEU A 349 -9.34 16.94 14.14
CA LEU A 349 -10.05 16.60 15.35
C LEU A 349 -9.48 15.32 15.94
N PHE A 350 -8.95 15.35 17.17
CA PHE A 350 -8.41 14.20 17.85
C PHE A 350 -9.26 13.83 19.07
N ASN A 351 -9.46 12.52 19.30
CA ASN A 351 -10.07 11.99 20.51
C ASN A 351 -9.01 11.18 21.28
N THR A 352 -8.68 11.62 22.50
CA THR A 352 -7.59 11.07 23.32
C THR A 352 -8.02 9.94 24.24
N ASN A 353 -9.21 9.34 24.07
CA ASN A 353 -9.74 8.25 24.91
C ASN A 353 -8.85 7.00 25.05
N ARG A 354 -7.67 6.96 24.43
CA ARG A 354 -6.71 5.84 24.50
C ARG A 354 -5.28 6.25 24.86
N ALA A 355 -5.09 7.44 25.40
CA ALA A 355 -3.77 7.86 25.88
C ALA A 355 -3.54 7.46 27.35
N SER A 356 -3.69 6.17 27.69
CA SER A 356 -3.17 5.60 28.94
C SER A 356 -1.65 5.38 28.84
N GLY A 357 -0.90 6.44 28.64
CA GLY A 357 0.56 6.41 28.51
C GLY A 357 1.23 7.79 28.52
N ILE A 358 0.45 8.86 28.55
CA ILE A 358 0.99 10.25 28.57
C ILE A 358 0.78 10.91 29.96
N GLY A 359 0.35 10.15 30.96
CA GLY A 359 -0.15 10.66 32.23
C GLY A 359 0.86 11.04 33.31
N GLU A 360 2.18 10.90 33.13
CA GLU A 360 3.11 11.14 34.24
C GLU A 360 4.09 12.32 34.09
N SER A 361 3.93 13.20 33.10
CA SER A 361 4.88 14.34 32.92
C SER A 361 4.25 15.71 32.71
N PHE A 362 2.95 15.91 32.78
CA PHE A 362 2.36 17.22 32.57
C PHE A 362 1.48 17.65 33.74
N GLY A 363 2.14 18.33 34.68
CA GLY A 363 1.45 19.25 35.59
C GLY A 363 0.71 20.31 34.79
N SER A 364 -0.49 20.65 35.25
CA SER A 364 -1.40 21.67 34.73
C SER A 364 -0.72 22.75 33.91
N THR A 365 -0.69 22.67 32.57
CA THR A 365 -0.61 23.79 31.62
C THR A 365 -0.18 23.29 30.25
N GLN A 366 -0.98 23.59 29.23
CA GLN A 366 -0.65 23.64 27.80
C GLN A 366 0.17 22.48 27.22
N VAL A 367 -0.50 21.56 26.51
CA VAL A 367 0.16 20.62 25.62
C VAL A 367 0.63 21.39 24.39
N ALA A 368 1.88 21.86 24.41
CA ALA A 368 2.55 22.35 23.21
C ALA A 368 3.21 21.16 22.50
N LEU A 369 2.74 20.80 21.32
CA LEU A 369 3.44 19.89 20.44
C LEU A 369 4.69 20.61 19.90
N ARG A 370 5.86 20.34 20.45
CA ARG A 370 7.15 20.75 19.89
C ARG A 370 7.51 19.83 18.74
N ALA A 371 7.59 20.38 17.53
CA ALA A 371 8.25 19.72 16.42
C ALA A 371 9.78 19.79 16.62
N PRO A 372 10.54 18.73 16.31
CA PRO A 372 11.99 18.81 16.25
C PRO A 372 12.41 19.78 15.15
N ASN A 373 13.43 20.60 15.42
CA ASN A 373 14.03 21.53 14.47
C ASN A 373 14.54 20.78 13.24
N ASP A 374 14.27 21.34 12.06
CA ASP A 374 14.78 21.02 10.72
C ASP A 374 13.85 20.24 9.76
N VAL A 375 12.62 20.67 9.61
CA VAL A 375 11.92 20.62 8.31
C VAL A 375 10.89 21.75 8.34
N SER A 376 10.79 22.58 7.31
CA SER A 376 9.75 23.58 7.16
C SER A 376 8.39 22.90 6.92
N VAL A 377 7.82 22.37 7.97
CA VAL A 377 6.47 21.83 8.02
C VAL A 377 5.54 23.03 8.10
N ARG A 378 4.79 23.31 7.05
CA ARG A 378 3.55 24.11 7.20
C ARG A 378 2.65 23.31 8.12
N LEU A 379 2.70 23.60 9.42
CA LEU A 379 1.82 23.02 10.43
C LEU A 379 0.38 23.33 10.07
N GLN A 380 -0.49 22.35 10.18
CA GLN A 380 -1.93 22.54 10.12
C GLN A 380 -2.32 23.60 11.13
N ARG A 381 -3.09 24.60 10.71
CA ARG A 381 -3.26 25.84 11.46
C ARG A 381 -4.07 25.70 12.74
N ASN A 382 -4.94 24.69 12.88
CA ASN A 382 -5.78 24.55 14.07
C ASN A 382 -6.08 23.08 14.42
N VAL A 383 -6.08 22.77 15.73
CA VAL A 383 -6.32 21.44 16.27
C VAL A 383 -7.29 21.51 17.44
N VAL A 384 -8.28 20.61 17.50
CA VAL A 384 -9.13 20.43 18.67
C VAL A 384 -8.87 19.05 19.29
N LEU A 385 -8.45 19.04 20.55
CA LEU A 385 -8.24 17.83 21.32
C LEU A 385 -9.43 17.59 22.28
N VAL A 386 -9.89 16.34 22.36
CA VAL A 386 -10.90 15.91 23.31
C VAL A 386 -10.27 14.94 24.30
N GLU A 387 -10.17 15.34 25.56
CA GLU A 387 -9.63 14.51 26.62
C GLU A 387 -10.77 13.99 27.51
N GLN A 388 -10.78 12.69 27.78
CA GLN A 388 -11.66 12.08 28.79
C GLN A 388 -10.82 11.68 29.99
N LYS A 389 -11.29 12.08 31.19
CA LYS A 389 -10.86 11.51 32.47
C LYS A 389 -11.71 10.30 32.80
#